data_25d4d6bfe05f60333a4aaf7283105ac1
#
_entry.id   25d4d6bfe05f60333a4aaf7283105ac1
#
_cell.length_a   1.000
_cell.length_b   1.000
_cell.length_c   1.000
_cell.angle_alpha   90.00
_cell.angle_beta   90.00
_cell.angle_gamma   90.00
#
_symmetry.space_group_name_H-M   'P 1'
#
loop_
_entity.id
_entity.type
_entity.pdbx_description
1 polymer ?
#
loop_
_entity_poly.entity_id
_entity_poly.type
_entity_poly.pdbx_seq_one_letter_code
_entity_poly.pdbx_strand_id
1 'polypeptide(L)'
;MRRELSILCIVLAILGVSCSSSHNKLLKSNDQDAKFEAAMKAYERKDYFHANQLFENLLLYSRGRETAEKVNFYYGMSLMGSKDYYSAGYQFESFVKWFPYSKLAEEALFQAAYCKYLESPEYSLDQTLTKQAINNFQAYIDKYPKS
;
A
#
# COMPACT_ATOMS: atom_id res chain seq x y z
N MET A 1 -23.74 21.50 32.51
CA MET A 1 -23.67 21.21 31.04
C MET A 1 -22.38 21.74 30.37
N ARG A 2 -22.06 23.04 30.42
CA ARG A 2 -20.83 23.58 29.77
C ARG A 2 -19.52 23.00 30.33
N ARG A 3 -19.40 22.80 31.65
CA ARG A 3 -18.21 22.25 32.31
C ARG A 3 -17.98 20.76 31.94
N GLU A 4 -19.05 19.97 31.87
CA GLU A 4 -18.98 18.55 31.52
C GLU A 4 -18.59 18.40 30.02
N LEU A 5 -19.10 19.27 29.16
CA LEU A 5 -18.73 19.30 27.74
C LEU A 5 -17.24 19.65 27.53
N SER A 6 -16.72 20.60 28.36
CA SER A 6 -15.30 20.99 28.30
C SER A 6 -14.38 19.88 28.79
N ILE A 7 -14.77 19.14 29.82
CA ILE A 7 -14.01 18.00 30.35
C ILE A 7 -13.99 16.87 29.33
N LEU A 8 -15.12 16.60 28.68
CA LEU A 8 -15.22 15.58 27.60
C LEU A 8 -14.32 15.93 26.39
N CYS A 9 -14.28 17.20 25.98
CA CYS A 9 -13.39 17.64 24.91
C CYS A 9 -11.90 17.53 25.26
N ILE A 10 -11.53 17.81 26.54
CA ILE A 10 -10.13 17.67 26.97
C ILE A 10 -9.72 16.20 27.04
N VAL A 11 -10.59 15.31 27.51
CA VAL A 11 -10.31 13.85 27.54
C VAL A 11 -10.17 13.29 26.10
N LEU A 12 -11.02 13.71 25.17
CA LEU A 12 -10.89 13.33 23.76
C LEU A 12 -9.58 13.83 23.14
N ALA A 13 -9.13 15.04 23.46
CA ALA A 13 -7.89 15.60 22.95
C ALA A 13 -6.64 14.85 23.47
N ILE A 14 -6.67 14.36 24.71
CA ILE A 14 -5.54 13.62 25.31
C ILE A 14 -5.39 12.22 24.69
N LEU A 15 -6.48 11.58 24.29
CA LEU A 15 -6.45 10.26 23.64
C LEU A 15 -5.84 10.29 22.23
N GLY A 16 -5.96 11.41 21.52
CA GLY A 16 -5.42 11.57 20.16
C GLY A 16 -3.89 11.73 20.09
N VAL A 17 -3.25 12.26 21.13
CA VAL A 17 -1.81 12.57 21.12
C VAL A 17 -0.93 11.35 21.40
N SER A 18 -1.44 10.33 22.09
CA SER A 18 -0.65 9.15 22.49
C SER A 18 -0.27 8.23 21.32
N CYS A 19 -1.09 8.13 20.26
CA CYS A 19 -0.84 7.24 19.12
C CYS A 19 0.28 7.74 18.20
N SER A 20 0.39 9.06 18.00
CA SER A 20 1.38 9.66 17.09
C SER A 20 2.82 9.51 17.58
N SER A 21 3.05 9.59 18.90
CA SER A 21 4.40 9.48 19.46
C SER A 21 4.97 8.04 19.34
N SER A 22 4.12 7.03 19.50
CA SER A 22 4.51 5.62 19.39
C SER A 22 4.88 5.25 17.95
N HIS A 23 4.11 5.70 16.96
CA HIS A 23 4.38 5.47 15.53
C HIS A 23 5.73 6.09 15.11
N ASN A 24 5.97 7.35 15.47
CA ASN A 24 7.24 8.03 15.15
C ASN A 24 8.45 7.37 15.82
N LYS A 25 8.30 6.83 17.03
CA LYS A 25 9.35 6.07 17.70
C LYS A 25 9.64 4.77 16.96
N LEU A 26 8.61 4.08 16.47
CA LEU A 26 8.75 2.85 15.71
C LEU A 26 9.43 3.10 14.36
N LEU A 27 9.06 4.15 13.61
CA LEU A 27 9.70 4.52 12.36
C LEU A 27 11.22 4.72 12.51
N LYS A 28 11.66 5.27 13.64
CA LYS A 28 13.09 5.51 13.94
C LYS A 28 13.80 4.28 14.54
N SER A 29 13.10 3.23 14.91
CA SER A 29 13.71 2.03 15.48
C SER A 29 14.47 1.24 14.41
N ASN A 30 15.35 0.33 14.82
CA ASN A 30 16.01 -0.64 13.92
C ASN A 30 15.30 -2.00 13.91
N ASP A 31 14.18 -2.12 14.63
CA ASP A 31 13.39 -3.35 14.73
C ASP A 31 12.48 -3.49 13.48
N GLN A 32 12.98 -4.22 12.49
CA GLN A 32 12.28 -4.41 11.22
C GLN A 32 11.06 -5.33 11.36
N ASP A 33 11.11 -6.28 12.28
CA ASP A 33 10.01 -7.24 12.48
C ASP A 33 8.85 -6.54 13.18
N ALA A 34 9.11 -5.75 14.22
CA ALA A 34 8.09 -4.92 14.85
C ALA A 34 7.48 -3.88 13.89
N LYS A 35 8.29 -3.30 12.97
CA LYS A 35 7.76 -2.42 11.91
C LYS A 35 6.83 -3.15 10.97
N PHE A 36 7.21 -4.36 10.54
CA PHE A 36 6.41 -5.14 9.61
C PHE A 36 5.07 -5.54 10.25
N GLU A 37 5.07 -6.02 11.48
CA GLU A 37 3.84 -6.34 12.21
C GLU A 37 2.93 -5.10 12.37
N ALA A 38 3.51 -3.96 12.72
CA ALA A 38 2.76 -2.72 12.85
C ALA A 38 2.20 -2.23 11.51
N ALA A 39 2.96 -2.37 10.41
CA ALA A 39 2.51 -2.04 9.05
C ALA A 39 1.33 -2.90 8.62
N MET A 40 1.41 -4.22 8.85
CA MET A 40 0.33 -5.16 8.57
C MET A 40 -0.91 -4.83 9.39
N LYS A 41 -0.76 -4.58 10.68
CA LYS A 41 -1.86 -4.19 11.56
C LYS A 41 -2.52 -2.87 11.16
N ALA A 42 -1.74 -1.89 10.70
CA ALA A 42 -2.27 -0.64 10.15
C ALA A 42 -3.05 -0.89 8.86
N TYR A 43 -2.50 -1.70 7.94
CA TYR A 43 -3.14 -2.10 6.70
C TYR A 43 -4.49 -2.80 6.92
N GLU A 44 -4.55 -3.79 7.82
CA GLU A 44 -5.78 -4.53 8.16
C GLU A 44 -6.88 -3.62 8.73
N ARG A 45 -6.49 -2.57 9.47
CA ARG A 45 -7.41 -1.53 9.98
C ARG A 45 -7.75 -0.45 8.96
N LYS A 46 -7.24 -0.57 7.73
CA LYS A 46 -7.39 0.43 6.65
C LYS A 46 -6.76 1.79 7.00
N ASP A 47 -5.84 1.83 7.93
CA ASP A 47 -5.02 2.98 8.24
C ASP A 47 -3.84 3.04 7.26
N TYR A 48 -4.17 3.31 6.01
CA TYR A 48 -3.21 3.26 4.92
C TYR A 48 -2.14 4.34 5.02
N PHE A 49 -2.42 5.45 5.70
CA PHE A 49 -1.43 6.49 5.93
C PHE A 49 -0.23 5.97 6.74
N HIS A 50 -0.49 5.36 7.90
CA HIS A 50 0.57 4.81 8.74
C HIS A 50 1.17 3.53 8.14
N ALA A 51 0.37 2.71 7.46
CA ALA A 51 0.85 1.53 6.75
C ALA A 51 1.87 1.91 5.67
N ASN A 52 1.56 2.90 4.82
CA ASN A 52 2.45 3.38 3.76
C ASN A 52 3.80 3.84 4.32
N GLN A 53 3.81 4.64 5.38
CA GLN A 53 5.05 5.12 5.99
C GLN A 53 5.94 3.98 6.51
N LEU A 54 5.34 2.97 7.13
CA LEU A 54 6.07 1.82 7.66
C LEU A 54 6.58 0.91 6.54
N PHE A 55 5.74 0.60 5.54
CA PHE A 55 6.15 -0.22 4.40
C PHE A 55 7.24 0.48 3.57
N GLU A 56 7.11 1.77 3.29
CA GLU A 56 8.13 2.54 2.58
C GLU A 56 9.49 2.50 3.31
N ASN A 57 9.48 2.69 4.63
CA ASN A 57 10.68 2.56 5.44
C ASN A 57 11.27 1.14 5.36
N LEU A 58 10.43 0.10 5.39
CA LEU A 58 10.84 -1.29 5.29
C LEU A 58 11.44 -1.66 3.94
N LEU A 59 11.00 -1.04 2.83
CA LEU A 59 11.57 -1.30 1.49
C LEU A 59 13.09 -1.13 1.46
N LEU A 60 13.62 -0.13 2.20
CA LEU A 60 15.04 0.16 2.24
C LEU A 60 15.85 -0.97 2.90
N TYR A 61 15.24 -1.73 3.82
CA TYR A 61 15.91 -2.72 4.66
C TYR A 61 15.49 -4.16 4.36
N SER A 62 14.47 -4.37 3.52
CA SER A 62 13.93 -5.71 3.24
C SER A 62 14.70 -6.47 2.16
N ARG A 63 15.57 -5.82 1.39
CA ARG A 63 16.31 -6.44 0.29
C ARG A 63 17.10 -7.67 0.77
N GLY A 64 16.85 -8.82 0.12
CA GLY A 64 17.48 -10.09 0.48
C GLY A 64 16.91 -10.80 1.72
N ARG A 65 15.86 -10.26 2.34
CA ARG A 65 15.15 -10.90 3.46
C ARG A 65 13.96 -11.72 2.97
N GLU A 66 13.56 -12.71 3.75
CA GLU A 66 12.36 -13.53 3.47
C GLU A 66 11.08 -12.68 3.41
N THR A 67 11.03 -11.59 4.17
CA THR A 67 9.90 -10.67 4.20
C THR A 67 9.82 -9.71 3.01
N ALA A 68 10.85 -9.65 2.14
CA ALA A 68 10.93 -8.69 1.04
C ALA A 68 9.73 -8.75 0.10
N GLU A 69 9.29 -9.94 -0.28
CA GLU A 69 8.12 -10.11 -1.14
C GLU A 69 6.85 -9.53 -0.49
N LYS A 70 6.60 -9.89 0.78
CA LYS A 70 5.42 -9.41 1.51
C LYS A 70 5.44 -7.89 1.67
N VAL A 71 6.58 -7.31 2.05
CA VAL A 71 6.74 -5.85 2.20
C VAL A 71 6.40 -5.14 0.89
N ASN A 72 6.98 -5.58 -0.22
CA ASN A 72 6.76 -4.96 -1.53
C ASN A 72 5.31 -5.10 -2.00
N PHE A 73 4.69 -6.26 -1.81
CA PHE A 73 3.31 -6.51 -2.22
C PHE A 73 2.32 -5.70 -1.39
N TYR A 74 2.41 -5.77 -0.05
CA TYR A 74 1.49 -5.05 0.83
C TYR A 74 1.69 -3.53 0.81
N TYR A 75 2.88 -3.04 0.45
CA TYR A 75 3.06 -1.63 0.15
C TYR A 75 2.22 -1.20 -1.06
N GLY A 76 2.26 -1.95 -2.17
CA GLY A 76 1.39 -1.72 -3.32
C GLY A 76 -0.10 -1.76 -2.96
N MET A 77 -0.52 -2.77 -2.19
CA MET A 77 -1.90 -2.88 -1.70
C MET A 77 -2.32 -1.69 -0.81
N SER A 78 -1.41 -1.20 0.01
CA SER A 78 -1.66 -0.08 0.91
C SER A 78 -1.75 1.26 0.16
N LEU A 79 -0.91 1.47 -0.85
CA LEU A 79 -1.01 2.60 -1.77
C LEU A 79 -2.36 2.58 -2.53
N MET A 80 -2.75 1.42 -3.04
CA MET A 80 -4.06 1.26 -3.70
C MET A 80 -5.22 1.55 -2.74
N GLY A 81 -5.11 1.12 -1.49
CA GLY A 81 -6.09 1.40 -0.44
C GLY A 81 -6.21 2.89 -0.11
N SER A 82 -5.12 3.65 -0.19
CA SER A 82 -5.12 5.12 -0.08
C SER A 82 -5.52 5.84 -1.37
N LYS A 83 -5.88 5.10 -2.42
CA LYS A 83 -6.24 5.59 -3.75
C LYS A 83 -5.09 6.27 -4.53
N ASP A 84 -3.86 6.04 -4.13
CA ASP A 84 -2.68 6.41 -4.91
C ASP A 84 -2.41 5.31 -5.95
N TYR A 85 -3.25 5.27 -6.98
CA TYR A 85 -3.22 4.22 -8.01
C TYR A 85 -1.97 4.30 -8.87
N TYR A 86 -1.44 5.50 -9.10
CA TYR A 86 -0.20 5.69 -9.85
C TYR A 86 0.98 5.00 -9.17
N SER A 87 1.23 5.33 -7.90
CA SER A 87 2.32 4.72 -7.13
C SER A 87 2.10 3.23 -6.91
N ALA A 88 0.83 2.81 -6.67
CA ALA A 88 0.47 1.40 -6.53
C ALA A 88 0.78 0.59 -7.79
N GLY A 89 0.38 1.08 -8.96
CA GLY A 89 0.64 0.45 -10.25
C GLY A 89 2.13 0.26 -10.50
N TYR A 90 2.93 1.31 -10.28
CA TYR A 90 4.39 1.23 -10.38
C TYR A 90 5.00 0.22 -9.41
N GLN A 91 4.49 0.18 -8.16
CA GLN A 91 4.98 -0.76 -7.16
C GLN A 91 4.67 -2.22 -7.54
N PHE A 92 3.49 -2.52 -8.09
CA PHE A 92 3.15 -3.85 -8.56
C PHE A 92 3.93 -4.26 -9.82
N GLU A 93 4.15 -3.37 -10.77
CA GLU A 93 5.01 -3.62 -11.93
C GLU A 93 6.46 -3.95 -11.48
N SER A 94 6.98 -3.19 -10.51
CA SER A 94 8.28 -3.44 -9.90
C SER A 94 8.32 -4.78 -9.17
N PHE A 95 7.25 -5.12 -8.43
CA PHE A 95 7.12 -6.41 -7.76
C PHE A 95 7.26 -7.58 -8.73
N VAL A 96 6.50 -7.57 -9.84
CA VAL A 96 6.54 -8.65 -10.86
C VAL A 96 7.94 -8.78 -11.48
N LYS A 97 8.65 -7.65 -11.63
CA LYS A 97 10.01 -7.64 -12.16
C LYS A 97 11.04 -8.22 -11.19
N TRP A 98 10.91 -7.93 -9.89
CA TRP A 98 11.88 -8.38 -8.88
C TRP A 98 11.58 -9.77 -8.34
N PHE A 99 10.31 -10.16 -8.31
CA PHE A 99 9.83 -11.43 -7.76
C PHE A 99 8.99 -12.22 -8.78
N PRO A 100 9.54 -12.54 -10.00
CA PRO A 100 8.76 -13.14 -11.08
C PRO A 100 8.25 -14.56 -10.77
N TYR A 101 8.86 -15.22 -9.77
CA TYR A 101 8.50 -16.57 -9.33
C TYR A 101 7.72 -16.60 -8.01
N SER A 102 7.40 -15.44 -7.46
CA SER A 102 6.57 -15.33 -6.26
C SER A 102 5.16 -15.84 -6.53
N LYS A 103 4.56 -16.47 -5.52
CA LYS A 103 3.13 -16.84 -5.54
C LYS A 103 2.21 -15.61 -5.64
N LEU A 104 2.72 -14.44 -5.30
CA LEU A 104 2.01 -13.16 -5.38
C LEU A 104 2.20 -12.45 -6.75
N ALA A 105 3.05 -13.01 -7.65
CA ALA A 105 3.36 -12.36 -8.92
C ALA A 105 2.16 -12.27 -9.86
N GLU A 106 1.28 -13.28 -9.85
CA GLU A 106 0.04 -13.28 -10.60
C GLU A 106 -0.89 -12.17 -10.15
N GLU A 107 -1.17 -12.11 -8.84
CA GLU A 107 -2.00 -11.08 -8.24
C GLU A 107 -1.40 -9.67 -8.47
N ALA A 108 -0.09 -9.51 -8.29
CA ALA A 108 0.58 -8.24 -8.52
C ALA A 108 0.45 -7.77 -9.98
N LEU A 109 0.55 -8.68 -10.96
CA LEU A 109 0.38 -8.32 -12.38
C LEU A 109 -1.06 -7.87 -12.67
N PHE A 110 -2.05 -8.54 -12.09
CA PHE A 110 -3.45 -8.13 -12.18
C PHE A 110 -3.66 -6.75 -11.55
N GLN A 111 -3.14 -6.54 -10.33
CA GLN A 111 -3.29 -5.26 -9.62
C GLN A 111 -2.60 -4.11 -10.35
N ALA A 112 -1.47 -4.34 -11.02
CA ALA A 112 -0.83 -3.33 -11.87
C ALA A 112 -1.74 -2.87 -13.02
N ALA A 113 -2.39 -3.82 -13.71
CA ALA A 113 -3.35 -3.51 -14.77
C ALA A 113 -4.59 -2.79 -14.22
N TYR A 114 -5.08 -3.24 -13.06
CA TYR A 114 -6.25 -2.67 -12.42
C TYR A 114 -6.00 -1.22 -11.94
N CYS A 115 -4.81 -0.91 -11.42
CA CYS A 115 -4.43 0.46 -11.09
C CYS A 115 -4.48 1.36 -12.33
N LYS A 116 -3.95 0.92 -13.48
CA LYS A 116 -4.05 1.68 -14.74
C LYS A 116 -5.51 1.91 -15.19
N TYR A 117 -6.36 0.92 -14.98
CA TYR A 117 -7.80 1.08 -15.23
C TYR A 117 -8.43 2.12 -14.30
N LEU A 118 -8.10 2.11 -13.01
CA LEU A 118 -8.63 3.08 -12.04
C LEU A 118 -8.14 4.52 -12.28
N GLU A 119 -6.99 4.68 -12.96
CA GLU A 119 -6.46 5.98 -13.41
C GLU A 119 -7.04 6.43 -14.76
N SER A 120 -7.75 5.55 -15.47
CA SER A 120 -8.28 5.86 -16.79
C SER A 120 -9.29 7.02 -16.71
N PRO A 121 -9.13 8.05 -17.54
CA PRO A 121 -10.01 9.20 -17.53
C PRO A 121 -11.34 8.92 -18.23
N GLU A 122 -12.27 9.86 -18.15
CA GLU A 122 -13.51 9.83 -18.93
C GLU A 122 -13.21 9.80 -20.44
N TYR A 123 -14.15 9.23 -21.22
CA TYR A 123 -14.01 8.96 -22.65
C TYR A 123 -13.65 10.17 -23.53
N SER A 124 -13.95 11.38 -23.06
CA SER A 124 -13.69 12.65 -23.77
C SER A 124 -12.26 13.16 -23.61
N LEU A 125 -11.48 12.56 -22.72
CA LEU A 125 -10.10 12.95 -22.42
C LEU A 125 -9.10 12.03 -23.13
N ASP A 126 -7.79 12.29 -22.93
CA ASP A 126 -6.73 11.47 -23.50
C ASP A 126 -6.80 10.02 -22.96
N GLN A 127 -6.96 9.07 -23.86
CA GLN A 127 -7.17 7.65 -23.58
C GLN A 127 -5.85 6.84 -23.46
N THR A 128 -4.73 7.51 -23.26
CA THR A 128 -3.42 6.83 -23.15
C THR A 128 -3.39 5.83 -22.00
N LEU A 129 -3.88 6.21 -20.82
CA LEU A 129 -3.95 5.32 -19.64
C LEU A 129 -4.91 4.15 -19.86
N THR A 130 -6.05 4.39 -20.52
CA THR A 130 -7.00 3.33 -20.88
C THR A 130 -6.36 2.28 -21.80
N LYS A 131 -5.61 2.73 -22.81
CA LYS A 131 -4.88 1.83 -23.72
C LYS A 131 -3.81 1.04 -22.96
N GLN A 132 -3.10 1.67 -22.04
CA GLN A 132 -2.12 0.98 -21.18
C GLN A 132 -2.79 -0.07 -20.31
N ALA A 133 -3.95 0.24 -19.71
CA ALA A 133 -4.72 -0.73 -18.93
C ALA A 133 -5.11 -1.95 -19.76
N ILE A 134 -5.65 -1.73 -20.98
CA ILE A 134 -6.00 -2.82 -21.91
C ILE A 134 -4.79 -3.70 -22.21
N ASN A 135 -3.65 -3.11 -22.55
CA ASN A 135 -2.43 -3.84 -22.86
C ASN A 135 -1.92 -4.64 -21.64
N ASN A 136 -2.00 -4.07 -20.45
CA ASN A 136 -1.58 -4.74 -19.22
C ASN A 136 -2.51 -5.92 -18.88
N PHE A 137 -3.83 -5.77 -19.05
CA PHE A 137 -4.77 -6.87 -18.88
C PHE A 137 -4.54 -7.97 -19.95
N GLN A 138 -4.24 -7.61 -21.20
CA GLN A 138 -3.91 -8.59 -22.21
C GLN A 138 -2.64 -9.38 -21.83
N ALA A 139 -1.60 -8.70 -21.39
CA ALA A 139 -0.37 -9.34 -20.92
C ALA A 139 -0.62 -10.27 -19.72
N TYR A 140 -1.55 -9.90 -18.81
CA TYR A 140 -1.97 -10.76 -17.72
C TYR A 140 -2.63 -12.04 -18.23
N ILE A 141 -3.64 -11.93 -19.14
CA ILE A 141 -4.35 -13.07 -19.72
C ILE A 141 -3.41 -14.00 -20.48
N ASP A 142 -2.48 -13.43 -21.26
CA ASP A 142 -1.50 -14.20 -22.02
C ASP A 142 -0.56 -15.00 -21.11
N LYS A 143 -0.19 -14.42 -19.97
CA LYS A 143 0.72 -15.05 -18.99
C LYS A 143 0.01 -16.07 -18.11
N TYR A 144 -1.25 -15.83 -17.76
CA TYR A 144 -2.06 -16.65 -16.84
C TYR A 144 -3.42 -17.06 -17.46
N PRO A 145 -3.43 -17.86 -18.55
CA PRO A 145 -4.64 -18.17 -19.30
C PRO A 145 -5.64 -19.07 -18.56
N LYS A 146 -5.28 -19.56 -17.37
CA LYS A 146 -6.11 -20.42 -16.53
C LYS A 146 -6.48 -19.77 -15.20
N SER A 147 -6.18 -18.49 -15.02
CA SER A 147 -6.49 -17.73 -13.82
C SER A 147 -8.00 -17.56 -13.59
#